data_a3e13122a2a2b4ca27b59a8e15aa1634
#
_entry.id   a3e13122a2a2b4ca27b59a8e15aa1634
#
_cell.length_a   1.000
_cell.length_b   1.000
_cell.length_c   1.000
_cell.angle_alpha   90.00
_cell.angle_beta   90.00
_cell.angle_gamma   90.00
#
_symmetry.space_group_name_H-M   'P 1'
#
loop_
_entity.id
_entity.type
_entity.pdbx_description
1 polymer ?
#
loop_
_entity_poly.entity_id
_entity_poly.type
_entity_poly.pdbx_seq_one_letter_code
_entity_poly.pdbx_strand_id
1 'polypeptide(L)'
;MIKIFQESPTDIVEVEELLDLTFGPGRKALSSYRFRDGVNSVSELCLIMRDEFHVLVGVIRFWPVLIGLQRSSGLLLGPLSIHPTRQGEGLGDILITTSLKKAKEKGWLRVVLVGDLAYFSRFGFSKNTVKSIYLRDNNQDERLLGNELAVGSMFNLSGPLFKFSE
;
A
#
# COMPACT_ATOMS: atom_id res chain seq x y z
N MET A 1 19.38 -5.84 15.40
CA MET A 1 18.08 -5.20 15.70
C MET A 1 17.56 -4.47 14.49
N ILE A 2 16.31 -4.74 14.12
CA ILE A 2 15.66 -4.07 12.98
C ILE A 2 15.14 -2.70 13.44
N LYS A 3 15.39 -1.68 12.63
CA LYS A 3 14.87 -0.33 12.89
C LYS A 3 14.02 0.14 11.72
N ILE A 4 12.99 0.93 12.02
CA ILE A 4 12.09 1.52 11.05
C ILE A 4 12.44 2.99 10.87
N PHE A 5 12.47 3.42 9.60
CA PHE A 5 12.71 4.82 9.24
C PHE A 5 11.67 5.25 8.22
N GLN A 6 11.43 6.53 8.13
CA GLN A 6 10.73 7.09 6.98
C GLN A 6 11.65 7.02 5.76
N GLU A 7 11.11 6.55 4.64
CA GLU A 7 11.88 6.51 3.39
C GLU A 7 12.27 7.93 2.97
N SER A 8 13.53 8.12 2.59
CA SER A 8 14.06 9.40 2.11
C SER A 8 14.54 9.27 0.66
N PRO A 9 14.77 10.39 -0.04
CA PRO A 9 15.29 10.32 -1.42
C PRO A 9 16.60 9.52 -1.57
N THR A 10 17.41 9.48 -0.52
CA THR A 10 18.67 8.71 -0.56
C THR A 10 18.46 7.21 -0.51
N ASP A 11 17.26 6.75 -0.13
CA ASP A 11 16.94 5.33 -0.06
C ASP A 11 16.40 4.76 -1.36
N ILE A 12 16.04 5.61 -2.33
CA ILE A 12 15.30 5.20 -3.52
C ILE A 12 15.98 4.08 -4.29
N VAL A 13 17.29 4.17 -4.51
CA VAL A 13 18.03 3.16 -5.28
C VAL A 13 17.94 1.80 -4.62
N GLU A 14 18.22 1.74 -3.32
CA GLU A 14 18.12 0.48 -2.57
C GLU A 14 16.70 -0.08 -2.53
N VAL A 15 15.70 0.80 -2.40
CA VAL A 15 14.30 0.38 -2.38
C VAL A 15 13.91 -0.23 -3.74
N GLU A 16 14.29 0.43 -4.84
CA GLU A 16 13.98 -0.10 -6.18
C GLU A 16 14.68 -1.43 -6.43
N GLU A 17 15.91 -1.59 -5.95
CA GLU A 17 16.63 -2.86 -6.04
C GLU A 17 15.90 -3.97 -5.26
N LEU A 18 15.42 -3.66 -4.05
CA LEU A 18 14.66 -4.62 -3.25
C LEU A 18 13.37 -5.02 -3.95
N LEU A 19 12.65 -4.06 -4.53
CA LEU A 19 11.40 -4.34 -5.25
C LEU A 19 11.65 -5.19 -6.50
N ASP A 20 12.72 -4.92 -7.24
CA ASP A 20 13.09 -5.75 -8.38
C ASP A 20 13.44 -7.17 -7.96
N LEU A 21 14.12 -7.31 -6.83
CA LEU A 21 14.49 -8.62 -6.29
C LEU A 21 13.25 -9.46 -5.91
N THR A 22 12.26 -8.82 -5.29
CA THR A 22 11.09 -9.53 -4.75
C THR A 22 9.96 -9.73 -5.76
N PHE A 23 9.73 -8.75 -6.65
CA PHE A 23 8.63 -8.79 -7.61
C PHE A 23 9.06 -9.07 -9.04
N GLY A 24 10.35 -8.96 -9.32
CA GLY A 24 10.89 -9.13 -10.67
C GLY A 24 10.79 -7.88 -11.54
N PRO A 25 11.44 -7.89 -12.71
CA PRO A 25 11.54 -6.71 -13.57
C PRO A 25 10.21 -6.30 -14.22
N GLY A 26 9.22 -7.22 -14.26
CA GLY A 26 7.89 -6.93 -14.81
C GLY A 26 6.94 -6.28 -13.83
N ARG A 27 7.37 -5.91 -12.63
CA ARG A 27 6.49 -5.41 -11.58
C ARG A 27 5.68 -4.17 -11.98
N LYS A 28 6.23 -3.32 -12.83
CA LYS A 28 5.56 -2.08 -13.26
C LYS A 28 4.35 -2.34 -14.17
N ALA A 29 4.20 -3.55 -14.68
CA ALA A 29 3.03 -3.95 -15.44
C ALA A 29 1.85 -4.38 -14.55
N LEU A 30 2.04 -4.47 -13.23
CA LEU A 30 0.96 -4.78 -12.29
C LEU A 30 -0.07 -3.66 -12.31
N SER A 31 -1.35 -4.02 -12.19
CA SER A 31 -2.47 -3.09 -12.30
C SER A 31 -2.37 -1.90 -11.34
N SER A 32 -1.88 -2.12 -10.14
CA SER A 32 -1.77 -1.07 -9.13
C SER A 32 -0.75 0.02 -9.48
N TYR A 33 0.22 -0.28 -10.34
CA TYR A 33 1.26 0.71 -10.69
C TYR A 33 0.73 1.91 -11.47
N ARG A 34 -0.32 1.73 -12.25
CA ARG A 34 -0.88 2.87 -12.99
C ARG A 34 -1.39 3.98 -12.08
N PHE A 35 -1.77 3.65 -10.83
CA PHE A 35 -2.22 4.64 -9.85
C PHE A 35 -1.06 5.43 -9.25
N ARG A 36 0.16 5.00 -9.47
CA ARG A 36 1.38 5.62 -8.94
C ARG A 36 2.09 6.48 -9.96
N ASP A 37 1.88 6.19 -11.24
CA ASP A 37 2.59 6.86 -12.32
C ASP A 37 2.27 8.36 -12.35
N GLY A 38 3.31 9.18 -12.20
CA GLY A 38 3.14 10.63 -12.16
C GLY A 38 2.52 11.17 -10.87
N VAL A 39 2.36 10.34 -9.85
CA VAL A 39 1.79 10.73 -8.55
C VAL A 39 2.88 10.65 -7.50
N ASN A 40 2.96 11.66 -6.65
CA ASN A 40 3.88 11.61 -5.50
C ASN A 40 3.31 10.71 -4.41
N SER A 41 4.16 9.85 -3.85
CA SER A 41 3.77 9.03 -2.70
C SER A 41 3.51 9.93 -1.49
N VAL A 42 2.77 9.38 -0.50
CA VAL A 42 2.57 10.04 0.78
C VAL A 42 3.80 9.75 1.62
N SER A 43 4.82 10.59 1.50
CA SER A 43 6.16 10.31 2.02
C SER A 43 6.21 10.01 3.52
N GLU A 44 5.36 10.66 4.30
CA GLU A 44 5.32 10.44 5.75
C GLU A 44 4.80 9.04 6.15
N LEU A 45 4.16 8.33 5.20
CA LEU A 45 3.66 6.97 5.42
C LEU A 45 4.54 5.91 4.75
N CYS A 46 5.52 6.31 3.98
CA CYS A 46 6.43 5.39 3.31
C CYS A 46 7.57 5.06 4.27
N LEU A 47 7.61 3.80 4.71
CA LEU A 47 8.54 3.34 5.74
C LEU A 47 9.49 2.30 5.18
N ILE A 48 10.71 2.30 5.71
CA ILE A 48 11.72 1.28 5.41
C ILE A 48 12.21 0.65 6.70
N MET A 49 12.74 -0.56 6.57
CA MET A 49 13.40 -1.27 7.66
C MET A 49 14.85 -1.56 7.30
N ARG A 50 15.75 -1.35 8.25
CA ARG A 50 17.16 -1.69 8.12
C ARG A 50 17.59 -2.55 9.30
N ASP A 51 18.49 -3.49 9.04
CA ASP A 51 19.05 -4.33 10.10
C ASP A 51 20.23 -3.63 10.81
N GLU A 52 20.88 -4.33 11.70
CA GLU A 52 22.03 -3.81 12.49
C GLU A 52 23.22 -3.43 11.62
N PHE A 53 23.29 -3.95 10.39
CA PHE A 53 24.34 -3.62 9.43
C PHE A 53 23.91 -2.55 8.43
N HIS A 54 22.77 -1.90 8.68
CA HIS A 54 22.18 -0.90 7.79
C HIS A 54 21.72 -1.44 6.43
N VAL A 55 21.56 -2.75 6.32
CA VAL A 55 21.02 -3.35 5.08
C VAL A 55 19.50 -3.13 5.04
N LEU A 56 19.01 -2.69 3.89
CA LEU A 56 17.57 -2.52 3.68
C LEU A 56 16.89 -3.89 3.59
N VAL A 57 15.97 -4.16 4.51
CA VAL A 57 15.30 -5.46 4.60
C VAL A 57 13.79 -5.39 4.38
N GLY A 58 13.21 -4.19 4.36
CA GLY A 58 11.79 -4.05 4.12
C GLY A 58 11.38 -2.66 3.68
N VAL A 59 10.24 -2.57 2.99
CA VAL A 59 9.67 -1.30 2.54
C VAL A 59 8.16 -1.42 2.43
N ILE A 60 7.46 -0.34 2.76
CA ILE A 60 6.03 -0.15 2.47
C ILE A 60 5.84 1.28 1.95
N ARG A 61 5.03 1.42 0.89
CA ARG A 61 4.72 2.73 0.33
C ARG A 61 3.21 2.93 0.27
N PHE A 62 2.80 4.19 0.28
CA PHE A 62 1.40 4.60 0.17
C PHE A 62 1.27 5.73 -0.84
N TRP A 63 0.15 5.73 -1.55
CA TRP A 63 -0.14 6.69 -2.62
C TRP A 63 -1.54 7.24 -2.43
N PRO A 64 -1.77 8.54 -2.70
CA PRO A 64 -3.12 9.05 -2.68
C PRO A 64 -3.89 8.54 -3.89
N VAL A 65 -5.18 8.26 -3.69
CA VAL A 65 -6.12 7.86 -4.75
C VAL A 65 -7.45 8.53 -4.52
N LEU A 66 -8.32 8.50 -5.54
CA LEU A 66 -9.69 8.98 -5.45
C LEU A 66 -10.62 7.78 -5.63
N ILE A 67 -11.60 7.66 -4.76
CA ILE A 67 -12.43 6.45 -4.65
C ILE A 67 -13.87 6.76 -5.03
N GLY A 68 -14.38 6.03 -6.03
CA GLY A 68 -15.76 6.10 -6.46
C GLY A 68 -16.08 7.36 -7.26
N LEU A 69 -17.33 7.47 -7.70
CA LEU A 69 -17.82 8.64 -8.42
C LEU A 69 -17.75 9.91 -7.58
N GLN A 70 -17.81 9.75 -6.26
CA GLN A 70 -17.67 10.84 -5.31
C GLN A 70 -16.25 11.39 -5.25
N ARG A 71 -15.28 10.69 -5.81
CA ARG A 71 -13.85 11.04 -5.79
C ARG A 71 -13.34 11.33 -4.39
N SER A 72 -13.73 10.48 -3.45
CA SER A 72 -13.30 10.62 -2.06
C SER A 72 -11.83 10.23 -1.92
N SER A 73 -11.07 11.03 -1.20
CA SER A 73 -9.64 10.76 -1.02
C SER A 73 -9.42 9.51 -0.17
N GLY A 74 -8.40 8.77 -0.52
CA GLY A 74 -7.97 7.58 0.21
C GLY A 74 -6.53 7.26 -0.11
N LEU A 75 -6.06 6.18 0.48
CA LEU A 75 -4.71 5.69 0.27
C LEU A 75 -4.74 4.39 -0.52
N LEU A 76 -3.78 4.22 -1.41
CA LEU A 76 -3.43 2.94 -2.01
C LEU A 76 -2.17 2.43 -1.30
N LEU A 77 -2.27 1.29 -0.63
CA LEU A 77 -1.15 0.62 0.02
C LEU A 77 -0.39 -0.22 -1.01
N GLY A 78 0.90 -0.03 -1.07
CA GLY A 78 1.80 -0.86 -1.88
C GLY A 78 2.85 -0.05 -2.63
N PRO A 79 3.95 -0.66 -2.96
CA PRO A 79 4.29 -2.06 -2.67
C PRO A 79 4.66 -2.26 -1.20
N LEU A 80 4.50 -3.50 -0.75
CA LEU A 80 5.03 -3.99 0.51
C LEU A 80 6.00 -5.11 0.18
N SER A 81 7.22 -5.00 0.66
CA SER A 81 8.23 -6.01 0.35
C SER A 81 9.16 -6.23 1.53
N ILE A 82 9.48 -7.52 1.76
CA ILE A 82 10.49 -7.94 2.74
C ILE A 82 11.56 -8.72 1.98
N HIS A 83 12.81 -8.45 2.28
CA HIS A 83 13.94 -9.15 1.66
C HIS A 83 13.73 -10.67 1.79
N PRO A 84 14.01 -11.45 0.70
CA PRO A 84 13.74 -12.90 0.73
C PRO A 84 14.40 -13.64 1.89
N THR A 85 15.57 -13.19 2.32
CA THR A 85 16.30 -13.83 3.43
C THR A 85 15.69 -13.53 4.81
N ARG A 86 14.75 -12.60 4.90
CA ARG A 86 14.15 -12.16 6.16
C ARG A 86 12.64 -12.40 6.21
N GLN A 87 12.08 -13.12 5.25
CA GLN A 87 10.66 -13.47 5.25
C GLN A 87 10.38 -14.49 6.36
N GLY A 88 9.15 -14.45 6.90
CA GLY A 88 8.76 -15.32 7.99
C GLY A 88 9.10 -14.81 9.38
N GLU A 89 9.68 -13.62 9.49
CA GLU A 89 10.03 -13.01 10.78
C GLU A 89 8.98 -12.01 11.29
N GLY A 90 7.86 -11.85 10.58
CA GLY A 90 6.81 -10.90 10.98
C GLY A 90 7.12 -9.44 10.64
N LEU A 91 8.11 -9.16 9.81
CA LEU A 91 8.51 -7.79 9.49
C LEU A 91 7.44 -7.05 8.66
N GLY A 92 6.78 -7.76 7.74
CA GLY A 92 5.68 -7.18 6.97
C GLY A 92 4.53 -6.76 7.87
N ASP A 93 4.21 -7.58 8.87
CA ASP A 93 3.15 -7.27 9.84
C ASP A 93 3.47 -5.97 10.58
N ILE A 94 4.70 -5.80 10.98
CA ILE A 94 5.15 -4.58 11.69
C ILE A 94 5.04 -3.35 10.79
N LEU A 95 5.47 -3.44 9.54
CA LEU A 95 5.35 -2.34 8.58
C LEU A 95 3.89 -1.94 8.37
N ILE A 96 3.00 -2.91 8.18
CA ILE A 96 1.58 -2.65 7.96
C ILE A 96 0.96 -2.00 9.19
N THR A 97 1.14 -2.58 10.37
CA THR A 97 0.50 -2.07 11.59
C THR A 97 1.02 -0.69 11.96
N THR A 98 2.33 -0.47 11.84
CA THR A 98 2.94 0.84 12.13
C THR A 98 2.44 1.91 11.17
N SER A 99 2.41 1.63 9.88
CA SER A 99 2.00 2.59 8.87
C SER A 99 0.51 2.89 8.92
N LEU A 100 -0.34 1.89 9.14
CA LEU A 100 -1.79 2.11 9.25
C LEU A 100 -2.13 2.93 10.49
N LYS A 101 -1.46 2.69 11.61
CA LYS A 101 -1.63 3.50 12.80
C LYS A 101 -1.27 4.95 12.52
N LYS A 102 -0.14 5.18 11.87
CA LYS A 102 0.31 6.52 11.50
C LYS A 102 -0.67 7.19 10.54
N ALA A 103 -1.17 6.45 9.56
CA ALA A 103 -2.16 6.97 8.61
C ALA A 103 -3.41 7.46 9.34
N LYS A 104 -3.92 6.67 10.27
CA LYS A 104 -5.08 7.04 11.07
C LYS A 104 -4.81 8.29 11.91
N GLU A 105 -3.66 8.37 12.56
CA GLU A 105 -3.26 9.54 13.35
C GLU A 105 -3.15 10.81 12.50
N LYS A 106 -2.78 10.66 11.21
CA LYS A 106 -2.67 11.78 10.27
C LYS A 106 -4.01 12.16 9.63
N GLY A 107 -5.08 11.49 9.99
CA GLY A 107 -6.42 11.85 9.52
C GLY A 107 -6.88 11.15 8.25
N TRP A 108 -6.14 10.17 7.75
CA TRP A 108 -6.60 9.38 6.61
C TRP A 108 -7.76 8.48 7.03
N LEU A 109 -8.79 8.41 6.19
CA LEU A 109 -10.04 7.74 6.54
C LEU A 109 -10.14 6.34 5.99
N ARG A 110 -9.48 6.05 4.86
CA ARG A 110 -9.67 4.79 4.14
C ARG A 110 -8.44 4.39 3.33
N VAL A 111 -8.23 3.08 3.21
CA VAL A 111 -7.10 2.52 2.48
C VAL A 111 -7.62 1.40 1.58
N VAL A 112 -7.13 1.35 0.36
CA VAL A 112 -7.40 0.24 -0.56
C VAL A 112 -6.08 -0.39 -0.98
N LEU A 113 -6.15 -1.64 -1.43
CA LEU A 113 -5.00 -2.33 -2.02
C LEU A 113 -5.47 -3.42 -2.97
N VAL A 114 -4.57 -3.88 -3.82
CA VAL A 114 -4.77 -5.06 -4.65
C VAL A 114 -3.82 -6.13 -4.12
N GLY A 115 -4.36 -7.20 -3.55
CA GLY A 115 -3.51 -8.19 -2.89
C GLY A 115 -4.25 -9.42 -2.41
N ASP A 116 -3.58 -10.17 -1.56
CA ASP A 116 -4.06 -11.45 -1.03
C ASP A 116 -4.95 -11.26 0.19
N LEU A 117 -6.20 -11.67 0.07
CA LEU A 117 -7.17 -11.57 1.16
C LEU A 117 -6.73 -12.33 2.41
N ALA A 118 -6.18 -13.54 2.23
CA ALA A 118 -5.78 -14.36 3.38
C ALA A 118 -4.76 -13.63 4.26
N TYR A 119 -3.83 -12.94 3.63
CA TYR A 119 -2.82 -12.18 4.37
C TYR A 119 -3.39 -10.86 4.93
N PHE A 120 -4.01 -10.05 4.07
CA PHE A 120 -4.41 -8.69 4.46
C PHE A 120 -5.66 -8.62 5.34
N SER A 121 -6.49 -9.69 5.36
CA SER A 121 -7.63 -9.73 6.28
C SER A 121 -7.22 -9.62 7.74
N ARG A 122 -6.01 -10.05 8.06
CA ARG A 122 -5.46 -9.96 9.42
C ARG A 122 -5.30 -8.51 9.91
N PHE A 123 -5.30 -7.56 8.99
CA PHE A 123 -5.08 -6.13 9.28
C PHE A 123 -6.31 -5.28 9.05
N GLY A 124 -7.47 -5.90 8.90
CA GLY A 124 -8.73 -5.19 8.76
C GLY A 124 -9.17 -4.96 7.32
N PHE A 125 -8.48 -5.52 6.34
CA PHE A 125 -8.88 -5.41 4.94
C PHE A 125 -9.92 -6.46 4.58
N SER A 126 -10.91 -6.09 3.77
CA SER A 126 -11.95 -7.01 3.31
C SER A 126 -12.42 -6.67 1.90
N LYS A 127 -13.06 -7.64 1.26
CA LYS A 127 -13.72 -7.42 -0.03
C LYS A 127 -15.02 -6.66 0.14
N ASN A 128 -15.73 -6.89 1.24
CA ASN A 128 -17.01 -6.24 1.50
C ASN A 128 -16.89 -4.73 1.56
N THR A 129 -15.80 -4.21 2.09
CA THR A 129 -15.53 -2.77 2.19
C THR A 129 -15.50 -2.10 0.82
N VAL A 130 -15.08 -2.81 -0.22
CA VAL A 130 -14.97 -2.30 -1.59
C VAL A 130 -15.93 -2.96 -2.57
N LYS A 131 -17.02 -3.54 -2.08
CA LYS A 131 -17.96 -4.29 -2.94
C LYS A 131 -18.55 -3.47 -4.09
N SER A 132 -18.64 -2.15 -3.92
CA SER A 132 -19.15 -1.23 -4.93
C SER A 132 -18.07 -0.45 -5.66
N ILE A 133 -16.79 -0.77 -5.41
CA ILE A 133 -15.63 -0.13 -6.02
C ILE A 133 -15.00 -1.11 -7.01
N TYR A 134 -14.53 -0.60 -8.14
CA TYR A 134 -13.91 -1.45 -9.15
C TYR A 134 -12.73 -0.75 -9.83
N LEU A 135 -11.90 -1.56 -10.47
CA LEU A 135 -10.77 -1.08 -11.28
C LEU A 135 -11.25 -0.97 -12.73
N ARG A 136 -11.04 0.18 -13.37
CA ARG A 136 -11.68 0.51 -14.65
C ARG A 136 -11.30 -0.38 -15.83
N ASP A 137 -10.11 -0.93 -15.82
CA ASP A 137 -9.53 -1.51 -17.04
C ASP A 137 -8.76 -2.79 -16.84
N ASN A 138 -9.11 -3.59 -15.83
CA ASN A 138 -8.38 -4.84 -15.61
C ASN A 138 -9.23 -5.87 -14.90
N ASN A 139 -8.62 -7.04 -14.69
CA ASN A 139 -9.26 -8.23 -14.15
C ASN A 139 -8.92 -8.50 -12.69
N GLN A 140 -8.44 -7.48 -11.95
CA GLN A 140 -7.98 -7.65 -10.59
C GLN A 140 -9.00 -7.21 -9.53
N ASP A 141 -10.24 -6.97 -9.91
CA ASP A 141 -11.30 -6.53 -8.98
C ASP A 141 -11.45 -7.48 -7.80
N GLU A 142 -11.30 -8.77 -8.04
CA GLU A 142 -11.41 -9.80 -6.99
C GLU A 142 -10.31 -9.69 -5.93
N ARG A 143 -9.19 -9.03 -6.28
CA ARG A 143 -8.08 -8.80 -5.37
C ARG A 143 -8.10 -7.41 -4.74
N LEU A 144 -9.06 -6.58 -5.13
CA LEU A 144 -9.25 -5.26 -4.52
C LEU A 144 -9.80 -5.44 -3.12
N LEU A 145 -9.13 -4.85 -2.15
CA LEU A 145 -9.49 -4.92 -0.73
C LEU A 145 -9.50 -3.52 -0.14
N GLY A 146 -10.30 -3.32 0.89
CA GLY A 146 -10.40 -2.03 1.56
C GLY A 146 -10.42 -2.14 3.06
N ASN A 147 -10.00 -1.07 3.71
CA ASN A 147 -9.98 -0.93 5.15
C ASN A 147 -10.48 0.45 5.53
N GLU A 148 -11.46 0.51 6.40
CA GLU A 148 -11.96 1.76 6.95
C GLU A 148 -11.15 2.13 8.19
N LEU A 149 -10.28 3.12 8.06
CA LEU A 149 -9.55 3.65 9.23
C LEU A 149 -10.52 4.43 10.12
N ALA A 150 -11.49 5.09 9.51
CA ALA A 150 -12.64 5.65 10.22
C ALA A 150 -13.87 4.83 9.85
N VAL A 151 -14.57 4.32 10.86
CA VAL A 151 -15.75 3.46 10.67
C VAL A 151 -16.78 4.17 9.80
N GLY A 152 -17.28 3.48 8.77
CA GLY A 152 -18.28 4.02 7.85
C GLY A 152 -17.71 4.88 6.73
N SER A 153 -16.40 5.08 6.67
CA SER A 153 -15.80 5.99 5.68
C SER A 153 -15.91 5.49 4.23
N MET A 154 -16.21 4.21 4.02
CA MET A 154 -16.45 3.65 2.69
C MET A 154 -17.93 3.49 2.38
N PHE A 155 -18.80 3.77 3.35
CA PHE A 155 -20.22 3.65 3.17
C PHE A 155 -20.72 4.62 2.09
N ASN A 156 -21.56 4.13 1.20
CA ASN A 156 -22.10 4.90 0.07
C ASN A 156 -21.08 5.31 -1.01
N LEU A 157 -19.84 4.88 -0.92
CA LEU A 157 -18.92 5.08 -2.03
C LEU A 157 -19.13 4.00 -3.08
N SER A 158 -19.27 4.41 -4.33
CA SER A 158 -19.44 3.48 -5.44
C SER A 158 -18.82 4.05 -6.70
N GLY A 159 -18.32 3.17 -7.57
CA GLY A 159 -17.73 3.56 -8.83
C GLY A 159 -16.27 3.14 -8.93
N PRO A 160 -15.56 3.68 -9.94
CA PRO A 160 -14.18 3.26 -10.16
C PRO A 160 -13.20 3.88 -9.17
N LEU A 161 -12.06 3.23 -9.05
CA LEU A 161 -10.89 3.80 -8.41
C LEU A 161 -10.18 4.69 -9.43
N PHE A 162 -9.86 5.92 -9.04
CA PHE A 162 -9.18 6.88 -9.91
C PHE A 162 -7.77 7.16 -9.41
N LYS A 163 -6.88 7.38 -10.37
CA LYS A 163 -5.58 7.96 -10.09
C LYS A 163 -5.78 9.37 -9.50
N PHE A 164 -4.97 9.75 -8.53
CA PHE A 164 -5.15 11.01 -7.80
C PHE A 164 -5.16 12.24 -8.71
N SER A 165 -4.40 12.21 -9.81
CA SER A 165 -4.31 13.33 -10.77
C SER A 165 -5.44 13.36 -11.80
N GLU A 166 -6.35 12.38 -11.77
CA GLU A 166 -7.53 12.34 -12.68
C GLU A 166 -8.66 13.26 -12.12
#